data_9a04b43e22089cf51365ede7e5b9d753
#
_entry.id   9a04b43e22089cf51365ede7e5b9d753
#
_cell.length_a   1.000
_cell.length_b   1.000
_cell.length_c   1.000
_cell.angle_alpha   90.00
_cell.angle_beta   90.00
_cell.angle_gamma   90.00
#
_symmetry.space_group_name_H-M   'P 1'
#
loop_
_entity.id
_entity.type
_entity.pdbx_description
1 polymer ?
#
loop_
_entity_poly.entity_id
_entity_poly.type
_entity_poly.pdbx_seq_one_letter_code
_entity_poly.pdbx_strand_id
1 'polypeptide(L)'
;MSPLSTSAPGVRQAAFRFRCIACGTLNDSASQDFRCAHCGDLLEITYPRWKEASPDAAKLKSTWRNRRLSSEPIDQSGVWRFRDLLPALESDEQAITLGEGNTPLYELPQCARITGVPRLFAKHQGLNPTGSFKDAGMTVAATFARLAGFRWVACASTGNTSASMAAYAARGGLRSLVLVPDGKISWSKLSQALDYGAVTCQLRTDFDGCLRLLQQLVLRAPVYQLNSINPFRLEGQKTLALELLEQLDWQPPDHIIVPGGNLGNSSAIGKALGEMHGLGLISRLPKLSVIQAEGANALVRTLREAGGKRLISVQAETRATAVRIGNPASWKKAVNVLEATSGACEQVTEIEIAQAKAEIGAEGIGCEPASAVTLAGLKKLLKQGFVKPEESVILVLTGNLLKDPDFTLGFHRGDLFRGTPDESASARLDPWRRPPIVLDATLDAVIRTLEQAEKS
;
A
#
# COMPACT_ATOMS: atom_id res chain seq x y z
N MET A 1 -21.51 16.65 -29.21
CA MET A 1 -22.00 16.69 -27.82
C MET A 1 -20.99 17.50 -27.03
N SER A 2 -21.38 18.67 -26.56
CA SER A 2 -20.54 19.61 -25.83
C SER A 2 -19.99 19.00 -24.53
N PRO A 3 -18.77 19.33 -24.11
CA PRO A 3 -18.24 18.86 -22.84
C PRO A 3 -19.11 19.39 -21.71
N LEU A 4 -19.52 18.50 -20.81
CA LEU A 4 -20.27 18.81 -19.59
C LEU A 4 -19.40 19.68 -18.68
N SER A 5 -19.56 20.98 -18.81
CA SER A 5 -19.15 21.95 -17.79
C SER A 5 -20.23 21.95 -16.71
N THR A 6 -20.13 21.04 -15.77
CA THR A 6 -20.90 21.12 -14.53
C THR A 6 -19.91 21.03 -13.38
N SER A 7 -19.63 22.17 -12.75
CA SER A 7 -19.14 22.21 -11.37
C SER A 7 -20.10 21.36 -10.54
N ALA A 8 -19.68 20.17 -10.11
CA ALA A 8 -20.50 19.33 -9.26
C ALA A 8 -20.84 20.12 -7.98
N PRO A 9 -22.12 20.21 -7.57
CA PRO A 9 -22.47 20.78 -6.28
C PRO A 9 -21.88 19.83 -5.21
N GLY A 10 -21.08 20.36 -4.29
CA GLY A 10 -20.54 19.57 -3.18
C GLY A 10 -19.03 19.64 -2.96
N VAL A 11 -18.25 20.21 -3.87
CA VAL A 11 -16.80 20.40 -3.66
C VAL A 11 -16.47 21.87 -3.58
N ARG A 12 -16.08 22.36 -2.39
CA ARG A 12 -15.53 23.72 -2.27
C ARG A 12 -14.28 23.83 -3.13
N GLN A 13 -14.35 24.55 -4.25
CA GLN A 13 -13.26 24.72 -5.23
C GLN A 13 -11.95 25.27 -4.64
N ALA A 14 -11.95 25.76 -3.41
CA ALA A 14 -10.84 26.52 -2.85
C ALA A 14 -9.84 25.72 -1.99
N ALA A 15 -10.11 24.42 -1.66
CA ALA A 15 -9.32 23.72 -0.65
C ALA A 15 -8.05 23.05 -1.20
N PHE A 16 -8.03 22.62 -2.45
CA PHE A 16 -6.89 21.95 -3.08
C PHE A 16 -6.74 22.33 -4.57
N ARG A 17 -5.58 21.99 -5.16
CA ARG A 17 -5.29 22.09 -6.59
C ARG A 17 -4.57 20.85 -7.06
N PHE A 18 -4.75 20.48 -8.32
CA PHE A 18 -3.89 19.50 -8.98
C PHE A 18 -2.63 20.19 -9.51
N ARG A 19 -1.48 19.63 -9.18
CA ARG A 19 -0.17 20.05 -9.67
C ARG A 19 0.51 18.90 -10.40
N CYS A 20 1.11 19.18 -11.56
CA CYS A 20 1.93 18.21 -12.26
C CYS A 20 3.23 17.95 -11.48
N ILE A 21 3.60 16.67 -11.30
CA ILE A 21 4.82 16.29 -10.60
C ILE A 21 6.10 16.57 -11.40
N ALA A 22 6.02 16.69 -12.72
CA ALA A 22 7.17 16.91 -13.59
C ALA A 22 7.36 18.38 -13.95
N CYS A 23 6.33 19.06 -14.46
CA CYS A 23 6.45 20.44 -14.95
C CYS A 23 5.89 21.49 -13.96
N GLY A 24 5.30 21.09 -12.84
CA GLY A 24 4.75 21.99 -11.84
C GLY A 24 3.46 22.71 -12.25
N THR A 25 2.97 22.54 -13.49
CA THR A 25 1.76 23.19 -13.99
C THR A 25 0.56 22.82 -13.14
N LEU A 26 -0.22 23.83 -12.76
CA LEU A 26 -1.53 23.64 -12.12
C LEU A 26 -2.55 23.19 -13.16
N ASN A 27 -3.31 22.17 -12.85
CA ASN A 27 -4.35 21.61 -13.71
C ASN A 27 -5.71 21.76 -13.06
N ASP A 28 -6.76 21.73 -13.86
CA ASP A 28 -8.13 21.79 -13.37
C ASP A 28 -8.45 20.55 -12.51
N SER A 29 -9.14 20.76 -11.40
CA SER A 29 -9.63 19.73 -10.52
C SER A 29 -10.68 18.81 -11.15
N ALA A 30 -11.24 19.20 -12.31
CA ALA A 30 -12.19 18.39 -13.08
C ALA A 30 -11.53 17.31 -13.97
N SER A 31 -10.19 17.28 -14.12
CA SER A 31 -9.48 16.28 -14.93
C SER A 31 -9.70 14.87 -14.38
N GLN A 32 -10.22 13.97 -15.22
CA GLN A 32 -10.59 12.59 -14.83
C GLN A 32 -9.51 11.57 -15.14
N ASP A 33 -8.57 11.90 -16.02
CA ASP A 33 -7.46 11.03 -16.40
C ASP A 33 -6.24 11.18 -15.48
N PHE A 34 -6.28 12.17 -14.57
CA PHE A 34 -5.25 12.47 -13.58
C PHE A 34 -3.87 12.69 -14.17
N ARG A 35 -3.82 13.15 -15.42
CA ARG A 35 -2.61 13.49 -16.15
C ARG A 35 -2.56 14.96 -16.46
N CYS A 36 -1.35 15.50 -16.50
CA CYS A 36 -1.10 16.89 -16.85
C CYS A 36 -1.46 17.15 -18.31
N ALA A 37 -2.32 18.11 -18.55
CA ALA A 37 -2.68 18.53 -19.91
C ALA A 37 -1.48 19.07 -20.72
N HIS A 38 -0.43 19.57 -20.04
CA HIS A 38 0.75 20.13 -20.69
C HIS A 38 1.80 19.08 -21.07
N CYS A 39 2.13 18.12 -20.17
CA CYS A 39 3.24 17.18 -20.38
C CYS A 39 2.86 15.70 -20.25
N GLY A 40 1.60 15.38 -19.92
CA GLY A 40 1.10 14.00 -19.79
C GLY A 40 1.54 13.28 -18.53
N ASP A 41 2.31 13.89 -17.63
CA ASP A 41 2.78 13.25 -16.39
C ASP A 41 1.69 13.22 -15.31
N LEU A 42 1.93 12.51 -14.22
CA LEU A 42 0.95 12.35 -13.15
C LEU A 42 0.67 13.65 -12.39
N LEU A 43 -0.54 13.76 -11.89
CA LEU A 43 -0.97 14.85 -11.02
C LEU A 43 -0.84 14.43 -9.54
N GLU A 44 -0.67 15.45 -8.69
CA GLU A 44 -0.77 15.34 -7.22
C GLU A 44 -1.69 16.42 -6.68
N ILE A 45 -2.27 16.20 -5.51
CA ILE A 45 -3.04 17.20 -4.79
C ILE A 45 -2.10 18.09 -3.98
N THR A 46 -2.30 19.40 -4.03
CA THR A 46 -1.60 20.41 -3.24
C THR A 46 -2.58 21.32 -2.53
N TYR A 47 -2.15 21.94 -1.44
CA TYR A 47 -2.97 22.79 -0.58
C TYR A 47 -2.37 24.20 -0.52
N PRO A 48 -2.66 25.09 -1.51
CA PRO A 48 -2.06 26.42 -1.60
C PRO A 48 -2.25 27.26 -0.34
N ARG A 49 -3.42 27.16 0.30
CA ARG A 49 -3.75 27.90 1.53
C ARG A 49 -2.79 27.65 2.71
N TRP A 50 -2.09 26.50 2.74
CA TRP A 50 -1.10 26.24 3.82
C TRP A 50 0.13 27.15 3.72
N LYS A 51 0.36 27.76 2.55
CA LYS A 51 1.41 28.79 2.37
C LYS A 51 0.98 30.15 2.91
N GLU A 52 -0.32 30.43 2.89
CA GLU A 52 -0.91 31.70 3.33
C GLU A 52 -1.22 31.69 4.83
N ALA A 53 -1.76 30.57 5.31
CA ALA A 53 -2.09 30.33 6.70
C ALA A 53 -1.76 28.87 7.06
N SER A 54 -0.57 28.65 7.62
CA SER A 54 -0.14 27.32 8.05
C SER A 54 -1.03 26.85 9.22
N PRO A 55 -1.57 25.63 9.18
CA PRO A 55 -2.26 25.06 10.33
C PRO A 55 -1.35 25.00 11.56
N ASP A 56 -1.91 25.32 12.71
CA ASP A 56 -1.20 25.20 13.99
C ASP A 56 -0.97 23.72 14.34
N ALA A 57 0.30 23.31 14.43
CA ALA A 57 0.69 21.93 14.71
C ALA A 57 0.18 21.42 16.06
N ALA A 58 0.21 22.23 17.10
CA ALA A 58 -0.25 21.83 18.43
C ALA A 58 -1.77 21.64 18.45
N LYS A 59 -2.50 22.54 17.78
CA LYS A 59 -3.95 22.47 17.61
C LYS A 59 -4.33 21.23 16.78
N LEU A 60 -3.63 20.91 15.71
CA LEU A 60 -3.87 19.71 14.90
C LEU A 60 -3.71 18.45 15.74
N LYS A 61 -2.58 18.31 16.48
CA LYS A 61 -2.31 17.15 17.35
C LYS A 61 -3.40 16.97 18.41
N SER A 62 -3.82 18.06 19.08
CA SER A 62 -4.89 18.01 20.09
C SER A 62 -6.24 17.63 19.47
N THR A 63 -6.56 18.17 18.30
CA THR A 63 -7.81 17.86 17.56
C THR A 63 -7.85 16.37 17.20
N TRP A 64 -6.78 15.79 16.65
CA TRP A 64 -6.74 14.38 16.25
C TRP A 64 -6.78 13.43 17.45
N ARG A 65 -6.12 13.81 18.55
CA ARG A 65 -6.24 13.08 19.83
C ARG A 65 -7.67 13.03 20.33
N ASN A 66 -8.40 14.17 20.31
CA ASN A 66 -9.80 14.23 20.71
C ASN A 66 -10.70 13.40 19.79
N ARG A 67 -10.50 13.48 18.47
CA ARG A 67 -11.23 12.66 17.49
C ARG A 67 -11.00 11.16 17.69
N ARG A 68 -9.80 10.75 18.09
CA ARG A 68 -9.52 9.36 18.39
C ARG A 68 -10.36 8.79 19.53
N LEU A 69 -10.81 9.66 20.45
CA LEU A 69 -11.67 9.33 21.59
C LEU A 69 -13.15 9.57 21.29
N SER A 70 -13.48 10.13 20.15
CA SER A 70 -14.84 10.44 19.72
C SER A 70 -15.59 9.18 19.29
N SER A 71 -16.90 9.15 19.52
CA SER A 71 -17.83 8.12 19.01
C SER A 71 -18.43 8.48 17.65
N GLU A 72 -18.16 9.65 17.12
CA GLU A 72 -18.66 10.08 15.82
C GLU A 72 -18.17 9.14 14.71
N PRO A 73 -19.06 8.67 13.81
CA PRO A 73 -18.69 7.65 12.80
C PRO A 73 -17.50 8.05 11.92
N ILE A 74 -17.37 9.32 11.55
CA ILE A 74 -16.25 9.79 10.73
C ILE A 74 -14.93 9.77 11.51
N ASP A 75 -14.95 10.03 12.80
CA ASP A 75 -13.77 10.04 13.68
C ASP A 75 -13.28 8.63 13.99
N GLN A 76 -14.17 7.60 13.87
CA GLN A 76 -13.78 6.20 13.97
C GLN A 76 -12.95 5.72 12.77
N SER A 77 -12.95 6.46 11.65
CA SER A 77 -12.01 6.23 10.53
C SER A 77 -10.63 6.77 10.90
N GLY A 78 -9.61 5.89 10.85
CA GLY A 78 -8.21 6.30 10.99
C GLY A 78 -7.69 7.13 9.81
N VAL A 79 -8.51 7.30 8.77
CA VAL A 79 -8.23 8.18 7.62
C VAL A 79 -8.91 9.53 7.81
N TRP A 80 -10.23 9.56 7.95
CA TRP A 80 -11.00 10.81 8.03
C TRP A 80 -10.80 11.57 9.35
N ARG A 81 -10.30 10.91 10.36
CA ARG A 81 -9.82 11.57 11.58
C ARG A 81 -8.80 12.68 11.30
N PHE A 82 -7.99 12.52 10.25
CA PHE A 82 -6.99 13.48 9.76
C PHE A 82 -7.51 14.40 8.66
N ARG A 83 -8.82 14.61 8.54
CA ARG A 83 -9.47 15.37 7.45
C ARG A 83 -8.98 16.80 7.27
N ASP A 84 -8.33 17.40 8.29
CA ASP A 84 -7.70 18.72 8.16
C ASP A 84 -6.56 18.77 7.13
N LEU A 85 -5.93 17.61 6.90
CA LEU A 85 -4.87 17.42 5.89
C LEU A 85 -5.35 16.66 4.65
N LEU A 86 -6.64 16.45 4.49
CA LEU A 86 -7.25 15.82 3.31
C LEU A 86 -8.01 16.86 2.47
N PRO A 87 -8.38 16.53 1.22
CA PRO A 87 -9.30 17.36 0.45
C PRO A 87 -10.60 17.55 1.24
N ALA A 88 -11.04 18.81 1.35
CA ALA A 88 -12.14 19.19 2.21
C ALA A 88 -13.48 18.61 1.74
N LEU A 89 -14.29 18.16 2.68
CA LEU A 89 -15.70 17.83 2.52
C LEU A 89 -16.56 19.03 2.94
N GLU A 90 -17.77 19.16 2.40
CA GLU A 90 -18.75 20.16 2.85
C GLU A 90 -19.45 19.73 4.13
N SER A 91 -19.68 18.42 4.29
CA SER A 91 -20.20 17.81 5.49
C SER A 91 -19.57 16.44 5.76
N ASP A 92 -19.54 16.03 7.01
CA ASP A 92 -18.94 14.77 7.45
C ASP A 92 -19.70 13.54 6.91
N GLU A 93 -21.01 13.66 6.64
CA GLU A 93 -21.84 12.58 6.06
C GLU A 93 -21.45 12.25 4.60
N GLN A 94 -20.70 13.12 3.95
CA GLN A 94 -20.20 12.86 2.61
C GLN A 94 -19.11 11.78 2.58
N ALA A 95 -18.46 11.48 3.69
CA ALA A 95 -17.42 10.48 3.75
C ALA A 95 -17.98 9.06 3.56
N ILE A 96 -17.40 8.31 2.62
CA ILE A 96 -17.62 6.86 2.53
C ILE A 96 -16.57 6.19 3.41
N THR A 97 -16.97 5.53 4.48
CA THR A 97 -16.03 4.85 5.37
C THR A 97 -16.53 3.46 5.80
N LEU A 98 -15.59 2.57 6.05
CA LEU A 98 -15.73 1.25 6.68
C LEU A 98 -14.93 1.16 7.98
N GLY A 99 -14.50 2.30 8.54
CA GLY A 99 -13.66 2.37 9.74
C GLY A 99 -12.19 2.00 9.48
N GLU A 100 -11.71 2.20 8.25
CA GLU A 100 -10.33 1.95 7.84
C GLU A 100 -9.32 2.81 8.60
N GLY A 101 -8.07 2.39 8.62
CA GLY A 101 -7.02 2.97 9.47
C GLY A 101 -7.07 2.39 10.89
N ASN A 102 -6.60 3.13 11.87
CA ASN A 102 -6.45 2.70 13.27
C ASN A 102 -5.71 1.35 13.38
N THR A 103 -4.79 1.12 12.47
CA THR A 103 -4.04 -0.13 12.39
C THR A 103 -2.95 -0.18 13.44
N PRO A 104 -2.66 -1.35 14.01
CA PRO A 104 -1.70 -1.46 15.10
C PRO A 104 -0.26 -1.21 14.64
N LEU A 105 0.53 -0.76 15.58
CA LEU A 105 1.99 -0.74 15.57
C LEU A 105 2.47 -1.81 16.55
N TYR A 106 2.98 -2.92 16.03
CA TYR A 106 3.47 -4.05 16.82
C TYR A 106 4.98 -3.97 17.03
N GLU A 107 5.46 -4.27 18.22
CA GLU A 107 6.85 -4.65 18.45
C GLU A 107 7.11 -6.03 17.85
N LEU A 108 8.34 -6.27 17.36
CA LEU A 108 8.75 -7.54 16.74
C LEU A 108 9.94 -8.16 17.50
N PRO A 109 9.74 -8.70 18.73
CA PRO A 109 10.84 -9.10 19.59
C PRO A 109 11.67 -10.28 19.02
N GLN A 110 11.06 -11.22 18.29
CA GLN A 110 11.80 -12.33 17.67
C GLN A 110 12.61 -11.83 16.47
N CYS A 111 11.99 -11.03 15.59
CA CYS A 111 12.68 -10.41 14.46
C CYS A 111 13.80 -9.47 14.95
N ALA A 112 13.58 -8.75 16.06
CA ALA A 112 14.59 -7.90 16.69
C ALA A 112 15.84 -8.73 17.13
N ARG A 113 15.63 -9.88 17.76
CA ARG A 113 16.74 -10.80 18.10
C ARG A 113 17.46 -11.32 16.86
N ILE A 114 16.71 -11.72 15.82
CA ILE A 114 17.29 -12.25 14.56
C ILE A 114 18.11 -11.17 13.82
N THR A 115 17.66 -9.92 13.83
CA THR A 115 18.28 -8.83 13.09
C THR A 115 19.31 -8.06 13.89
N GLY A 116 19.28 -8.15 15.23
CA GLY A 116 20.09 -7.33 16.13
C GLY A 116 19.61 -5.88 16.27
N VAL A 117 18.36 -5.58 15.88
CA VAL A 117 17.74 -4.23 15.95
C VAL A 117 16.69 -4.22 17.07
N PRO A 118 17.03 -3.75 18.30
CA PRO A 118 16.10 -3.83 19.43
C PRO A 118 14.81 -3.01 19.26
N ARG A 119 14.87 -1.88 18.52
CA ARG A 119 13.74 -1.00 18.28
C ARG A 119 13.11 -1.29 16.91
N LEU A 120 12.62 -2.51 16.72
CA LEU A 120 12.00 -2.98 15.48
C LEU A 120 10.48 -3.13 15.65
N PHE A 121 9.73 -2.47 14.78
CA PHE A 121 8.26 -2.44 14.82
C PHE A 121 7.66 -2.77 13.45
N ALA A 122 6.41 -3.24 13.45
CA ALA A 122 5.59 -3.44 12.27
C ALA A 122 4.34 -2.55 12.30
N LYS A 123 4.16 -1.67 11.31
CA LYS A 123 2.91 -0.98 11.05
C LYS A 123 2.02 -1.85 10.17
N HIS A 124 1.00 -2.48 10.77
CA HIS A 124 0.26 -3.57 10.14
C HIS A 124 -1.01 -3.11 9.41
N GLN A 125 -0.88 -2.69 8.17
CA GLN A 125 -1.99 -2.24 7.31
C GLN A 125 -2.89 -3.38 6.79
N GLY A 126 -2.49 -4.63 6.95
CA GLY A 126 -3.30 -5.80 6.62
C GLY A 126 -4.53 -5.99 7.52
N LEU A 127 -4.69 -5.21 8.58
CA LEU A 127 -5.86 -5.21 9.45
C LEU A 127 -6.93 -4.17 9.08
N ASN A 128 -6.79 -3.53 7.95
CA ASN A 128 -7.85 -2.74 7.35
C ASN A 128 -9.06 -3.61 6.93
N PRO A 129 -10.27 -3.05 6.73
CA PRO A 129 -11.51 -3.79 6.47
C PRO A 129 -11.43 -4.84 5.35
N THR A 130 -10.77 -4.53 4.22
CA THR A 130 -10.59 -5.51 3.13
C THR A 130 -9.25 -6.24 3.19
N GLY A 131 -8.49 -6.10 4.26
CA GLY A 131 -7.23 -6.79 4.48
C GLY A 131 -6.01 -6.14 3.83
N SER A 132 -6.03 -4.85 3.47
CA SER A 132 -4.85 -4.18 2.92
C SER A 132 -4.88 -2.66 3.05
N PHE A 133 -3.71 -2.03 2.90
CA PHE A 133 -3.52 -0.58 2.88
C PHE A 133 -4.32 0.16 1.79
N LYS A 134 -4.88 -0.58 0.82
CA LYS A 134 -5.66 0.02 -0.26
C LYS A 134 -6.89 0.76 0.26
N ASP A 135 -7.43 0.34 1.39
CA ASP A 135 -8.62 0.90 2.00
C ASP A 135 -8.45 2.36 2.37
N ALA A 136 -7.29 2.71 2.93
CA ALA A 136 -6.99 4.11 3.26
C ALA A 136 -7.07 5.06 2.05
N GLY A 137 -6.62 4.59 0.88
CA GLY A 137 -6.76 5.38 -0.34
C GLY A 137 -8.15 5.31 -0.96
N MET A 138 -8.83 4.19 -0.79
CA MET A 138 -10.10 3.94 -1.46
C MET A 138 -11.25 4.69 -0.82
N THR A 139 -11.25 4.85 0.51
CA THR A 139 -12.22 5.66 1.24
C THR A 139 -12.30 7.07 0.69
N VAL A 140 -11.13 7.72 0.50
CA VAL A 140 -11.07 9.09 -0.05
C VAL A 140 -11.46 9.12 -1.53
N ALA A 141 -10.89 8.23 -2.34
CA ALA A 141 -11.12 8.27 -3.79
C ALA A 141 -12.56 7.90 -4.18
N ALA A 142 -13.21 6.94 -3.47
CA ALA A 142 -14.62 6.61 -3.68
C ALA A 142 -15.55 7.76 -3.23
N THR A 143 -15.22 8.43 -2.12
CA THR A 143 -15.93 9.62 -1.68
C THR A 143 -15.92 10.70 -2.75
N PHE A 144 -14.76 11.02 -3.30
CA PHE A 144 -14.64 12.04 -4.34
C PHE A 144 -15.22 11.62 -5.69
N ALA A 145 -15.22 10.32 -6.03
CA ALA A 145 -15.95 9.80 -7.19
C ALA A 145 -17.46 10.06 -7.07
N ARG A 146 -18.05 9.79 -5.90
CA ARG A 146 -19.47 10.05 -5.61
C ARG A 146 -19.80 11.53 -5.62
N LEU A 147 -18.97 12.37 -4.99
CA LEU A 147 -19.15 13.83 -4.96
C LEU A 147 -19.04 14.45 -6.36
N ALA A 148 -18.22 13.88 -7.23
CA ALA A 148 -18.13 14.26 -8.65
C ALA A 148 -19.30 13.75 -9.50
N GLY A 149 -20.31 13.09 -8.92
CA GLY A 149 -21.53 12.63 -9.60
C GLY A 149 -21.39 11.31 -10.37
N PHE A 150 -20.30 10.59 -10.22
CA PHE A 150 -20.12 9.30 -10.89
C PHE A 150 -20.97 8.23 -10.21
N ARG A 151 -21.56 7.36 -11.03
CA ARG A 151 -22.28 6.16 -10.59
C ARG A 151 -21.42 4.89 -10.72
N TRP A 152 -20.40 4.92 -11.58
CA TRP A 152 -19.51 3.81 -11.84
C TRP A 152 -18.09 4.17 -11.49
N VAL A 153 -17.44 3.24 -10.79
CA VAL A 153 -15.99 3.27 -10.55
C VAL A 153 -15.36 2.03 -11.16
N ALA A 154 -14.12 2.15 -11.65
CA ALA A 154 -13.47 1.01 -12.29
C ALA A 154 -11.97 0.92 -11.96
N CYS A 155 -11.45 -0.31 -11.97
CA CYS A 155 -10.02 -0.57 -11.93
C CYS A 155 -9.63 -1.80 -12.79
N ALA A 156 -8.39 -1.81 -13.25
CA ALA A 156 -7.72 -3.01 -13.74
C ALA A 156 -6.88 -3.59 -12.58
N SER A 157 -7.34 -4.70 -11.97
CA SER A 157 -6.64 -5.34 -10.86
C SER A 157 -7.27 -6.69 -10.50
N THR A 158 -6.44 -7.69 -10.21
CA THR A 158 -6.87 -9.02 -9.73
C THR A 158 -6.73 -9.19 -8.21
N GLY A 159 -6.36 -8.13 -7.45
CA GLY A 159 -5.99 -8.29 -6.03
C GLY A 159 -6.51 -7.20 -5.11
N ASN A 160 -5.64 -6.71 -4.22
CA ASN A 160 -6.02 -5.76 -3.15
C ASN A 160 -6.76 -4.50 -3.63
N THR A 161 -6.47 -4.00 -4.84
CA THR A 161 -7.14 -2.80 -5.36
C THR A 161 -8.59 -3.08 -5.76
N SER A 162 -8.87 -4.20 -6.45
CA SER A 162 -10.25 -4.57 -6.83
C SER A 162 -11.10 -4.89 -5.61
N ALA A 163 -10.56 -5.62 -4.63
CA ALA A 163 -11.25 -5.93 -3.38
C ALA A 163 -11.66 -4.65 -2.63
N SER A 164 -10.71 -3.74 -2.43
CA SER A 164 -10.97 -2.47 -1.76
C SER A 164 -11.95 -1.59 -2.54
N MET A 165 -11.77 -1.45 -3.87
CA MET A 165 -12.69 -0.67 -4.71
C MET A 165 -14.13 -1.19 -4.63
N ALA A 166 -14.32 -2.50 -4.73
CA ALA A 166 -15.66 -3.10 -4.67
C ALA A 166 -16.33 -2.84 -3.32
N ALA A 167 -15.60 -2.99 -2.20
CA ALA A 167 -16.11 -2.74 -0.86
C ALA A 167 -16.57 -1.29 -0.66
N TYR A 168 -15.72 -0.32 -1.01
CA TYR A 168 -16.04 1.11 -0.84
C TYR A 168 -17.07 1.60 -1.86
N ALA A 169 -17.12 1.01 -3.06
CA ALA A 169 -18.19 1.26 -4.02
C ALA A 169 -19.55 0.79 -3.49
N ALA A 170 -19.63 -0.45 -3.00
CA ALA A 170 -20.85 -1.00 -2.40
C ALA A 170 -21.31 -0.16 -1.21
N ARG A 171 -20.37 0.20 -0.30
CA ARG A 171 -20.67 1.05 0.86
C ARG A 171 -21.18 2.44 0.47
N GLY A 172 -20.65 3.01 -0.62
CA GLY A 172 -20.99 4.35 -1.11
C GLY A 172 -22.16 4.41 -2.06
N GLY A 173 -22.85 3.29 -2.37
CA GLY A 173 -23.92 3.22 -3.36
C GLY A 173 -23.44 3.39 -4.80
N LEU A 174 -22.18 3.14 -5.09
CA LEU A 174 -21.58 3.15 -6.41
C LEU A 174 -21.57 1.74 -7.02
N ARG A 175 -21.55 1.66 -8.33
CA ARG A 175 -21.31 0.42 -9.06
C ARG A 175 -19.81 0.26 -9.36
N SER A 176 -19.29 -0.94 -9.24
CA SER A 176 -17.86 -1.22 -9.48
C SER A 176 -17.66 -2.14 -10.68
N LEU A 177 -16.68 -1.80 -11.52
CA LEU A 177 -16.24 -2.58 -12.67
C LEU A 177 -14.78 -2.99 -12.50
N VAL A 178 -14.50 -4.28 -12.57
CA VAL A 178 -13.15 -4.85 -12.47
C VAL A 178 -12.76 -5.46 -13.81
N LEU A 179 -11.64 -5.01 -14.39
CA LEU A 179 -11.09 -5.57 -15.62
C LEU A 179 -9.89 -6.45 -15.27
N VAL A 180 -9.87 -7.69 -15.75
CA VAL A 180 -8.81 -8.68 -15.46
C VAL A 180 -8.46 -9.46 -16.73
N PRO A 181 -7.19 -9.93 -16.87
CA PRO A 181 -6.82 -10.80 -17.98
C PRO A 181 -7.52 -12.15 -17.88
N ASP A 182 -7.97 -12.72 -19.01
CA ASP A 182 -8.52 -14.06 -19.06
C ASP A 182 -7.45 -15.14 -18.79
N GLY A 183 -7.83 -16.22 -18.09
CA GLY A 183 -6.97 -17.39 -17.83
C GLY A 183 -5.82 -17.20 -16.83
N LYS A 184 -5.63 -16.00 -16.24
CA LYS A 184 -4.54 -15.69 -15.29
C LYS A 184 -5.03 -15.22 -13.93
N ILE A 185 -6.17 -15.75 -13.47
CA ILE A 185 -6.83 -15.28 -12.26
C ILE A 185 -6.72 -16.34 -11.16
N SER A 186 -6.25 -15.94 -9.98
CA SER A 186 -6.53 -16.68 -8.75
C SER A 186 -7.92 -16.29 -8.25
N TRP A 187 -8.84 -17.24 -8.22
CA TRP A 187 -10.21 -17.03 -7.72
C TRP A 187 -10.20 -16.55 -6.26
N SER A 188 -9.27 -17.05 -5.46
CA SER A 188 -9.09 -16.60 -4.06
C SER A 188 -8.81 -15.10 -3.95
N LYS A 189 -8.06 -14.53 -4.90
CA LYS A 189 -7.76 -13.10 -4.93
C LYS A 189 -8.92 -12.24 -5.45
N LEU A 190 -9.79 -12.81 -6.26
CA LEU A 190 -10.94 -12.09 -6.81
C LEU A 190 -12.19 -12.23 -5.93
N SER A 191 -12.23 -13.22 -5.04
CA SER A 191 -13.40 -13.58 -4.24
C SER A 191 -14.05 -12.38 -3.54
N GLN A 192 -13.24 -11.52 -2.89
CA GLN A 192 -13.78 -10.33 -2.23
C GLN A 192 -14.46 -9.36 -3.19
N ALA A 193 -13.90 -9.12 -4.38
CA ALA A 193 -14.51 -8.21 -5.35
C ALA A 193 -15.85 -8.77 -5.86
N LEU A 194 -15.95 -10.07 -6.07
CA LEU A 194 -17.16 -10.76 -6.47
C LEU A 194 -18.23 -10.69 -5.37
N ASP A 195 -17.85 -10.99 -4.13
CA ASP A 195 -18.74 -10.99 -2.97
C ASP A 195 -19.33 -9.59 -2.69
N TYR A 196 -18.53 -8.54 -2.92
CA TYR A 196 -18.99 -7.14 -2.82
C TYR A 196 -19.77 -6.65 -4.06
N GLY A 197 -20.13 -7.53 -4.99
CA GLY A 197 -21.01 -7.23 -6.11
C GLY A 197 -20.35 -6.50 -7.28
N ALA A 198 -19.02 -6.60 -7.45
CA ALA A 198 -18.35 -6.00 -8.60
C ALA A 198 -18.69 -6.73 -9.90
N VAL A 199 -19.05 -5.99 -10.94
CA VAL A 199 -19.07 -6.50 -12.31
C VAL A 199 -17.64 -6.77 -12.74
N THR A 200 -17.30 -8.03 -13.01
CA THR A 200 -15.95 -8.45 -13.36
C THR A 200 -15.90 -8.94 -14.79
N CYS A 201 -15.09 -8.28 -15.61
CA CYS A 201 -14.87 -8.65 -17.00
C CYS A 201 -13.49 -9.30 -17.17
N GLN A 202 -13.49 -10.55 -17.64
CA GLN A 202 -12.30 -11.26 -18.08
C GLN A 202 -12.02 -10.93 -19.55
N LEU A 203 -10.87 -10.34 -19.82
CA LEU A 203 -10.51 -9.85 -21.14
C LEU A 203 -9.40 -10.74 -21.75
N ARG A 204 -9.53 -11.12 -23.01
CA ARG A 204 -8.53 -11.90 -23.76
C ARG A 204 -7.30 -11.05 -24.10
N THR A 205 -6.63 -10.60 -23.09
CA THR A 205 -5.42 -9.76 -23.17
C THR A 205 -4.57 -9.92 -21.89
N ASP A 206 -3.41 -9.25 -21.83
CA ASP A 206 -2.60 -9.14 -20.63
C ASP A 206 -3.07 -8.01 -19.70
N PHE A 207 -2.37 -7.84 -18.57
CA PHE A 207 -2.69 -6.80 -17.59
C PHE A 207 -2.57 -5.38 -18.18
N ASP A 208 -1.56 -5.14 -19.02
CA ASP A 208 -1.34 -3.84 -19.65
C ASP A 208 -2.46 -3.53 -20.67
N GLY A 209 -2.96 -4.56 -21.35
CA GLY A 209 -4.14 -4.46 -22.22
C GLY A 209 -5.41 -4.07 -21.45
N CYS A 210 -5.65 -4.69 -20.28
CA CYS A 210 -6.74 -4.29 -19.39
C CYS A 210 -6.62 -2.82 -18.96
N LEU A 211 -5.42 -2.38 -18.60
CA LEU A 211 -5.18 -1.00 -18.18
C LEU A 211 -5.38 -0.01 -19.33
N ARG A 212 -4.88 -0.32 -20.54
CA ARG A 212 -5.11 0.51 -21.75
C ARG A 212 -6.59 0.63 -22.08
N LEU A 213 -7.33 -0.49 -21.99
CA LEU A 213 -8.80 -0.47 -22.25
C LEU A 213 -9.53 0.38 -21.19
N LEU A 214 -9.14 0.28 -19.92
CA LEU A 214 -9.71 1.14 -18.89
C LEU A 214 -9.47 2.62 -19.16
N GLN A 215 -8.26 2.99 -19.58
CA GLN A 215 -7.92 4.37 -19.95
C GLN A 215 -8.79 4.89 -21.13
N GLN A 216 -9.08 4.03 -22.11
CA GLN A 216 -10.00 4.38 -23.19
C GLN A 216 -11.45 4.49 -22.72
N LEU A 217 -11.87 3.62 -21.80
CA LEU A 217 -13.22 3.61 -21.25
C LEU A 217 -13.54 4.93 -20.53
N VAL A 218 -12.66 5.42 -19.67
CA VAL A 218 -12.89 6.65 -18.90
C VAL A 218 -12.98 7.91 -19.77
N LEU A 219 -12.45 7.85 -20.99
CA LEU A 219 -12.58 8.95 -21.97
C LEU A 219 -13.91 8.92 -22.74
N ARG A 220 -14.64 7.77 -22.72
CA ARG A 220 -15.84 7.55 -23.55
C ARG A 220 -17.10 7.31 -22.75
N ALA A 221 -16.98 7.00 -21.47
CA ALA A 221 -18.09 6.68 -20.59
C ALA A 221 -17.95 7.36 -19.23
N PRO A 222 -19.03 7.65 -18.49
CA PRO A 222 -19.00 8.26 -17.18
C PRO A 222 -18.57 7.24 -16.10
N VAL A 223 -17.32 6.81 -16.18
CA VAL A 223 -16.68 5.85 -15.28
C VAL A 223 -15.46 6.51 -14.63
N TYR A 224 -15.37 6.46 -13.31
CA TYR A 224 -14.26 7.05 -12.56
C TYR A 224 -13.17 6.01 -12.27
N GLN A 225 -11.95 6.30 -12.69
CA GLN A 225 -10.82 5.38 -12.52
C GLN A 225 -10.26 5.40 -11.09
N LEU A 226 -10.18 4.23 -10.47
CA LEU A 226 -9.65 4.02 -9.12
C LEU A 226 -8.34 3.22 -9.08
N ASN A 227 -7.53 3.28 -10.14
CA ASN A 227 -6.16 2.77 -10.15
C ASN A 227 -5.20 3.70 -9.37
N SER A 228 -3.95 3.28 -9.20
CA SER A 228 -2.93 3.97 -8.39
C SER A 228 -2.51 5.36 -8.91
N ILE A 229 -2.88 5.73 -10.14
CA ILE A 229 -2.64 7.07 -10.69
C ILE A 229 -3.59 8.12 -10.11
N ASN A 230 -4.71 7.71 -9.52
CA ASN A 230 -5.68 8.62 -8.93
C ASN A 230 -5.08 9.32 -7.69
N PRO A 231 -4.94 10.66 -7.69
CA PRO A 231 -4.28 11.39 -6.62
C PRO A 231 -5.04 11.38 -5.30
N PHE A 232 -6.38 11.25 -5.30
CA PHE A 232 -7.17 11.11 -4.09
C PHE A 232 -6.83 9.83 -3.32
N ARG A 233 -6.40 8.77 -4.01
CA ARG A 233 -5.92 7.56 -3.35
C ARG A 233 -4.65 7.81 -2.54
N LEU A 234 -3.74 8.63 -3.06
CA LEU A 234 -2.51 8.98 -2.34
C LEU A 234 -2.82 9.82 -1.10
N GLU A 235 -3.81 10.69 -1.19
CA GLU A 235 -4.25 11.49 -0.03
C GLU A 235 -4.77 10.61 1.11
N GLY A 236 -5.59 9.61 0.81
CA GLY A 236 -5.99 8.64 1.85
C GLY A 236 -4.81 7.80 2.36
N GLN A 237 -3.96 7.29 1.47
CA GLN A 237 -2.81 6.47 1.86
C GLN A 237 -1.78 7.23 2.71
N LYS A 238 -1.63 8.54 2.55
CA LYS A 238 -0.70 9.35 3.35
C LYS A 238 -1.02 9.33 4.85
N THR A 239 -2.29 9.09 5.22
CA THR A 239 -2.71 9.05 6.62
C THR A 239 -2.07 7.92 7.42
N LEU A 240 -1.57 6.87 6.77
CA LEU A 240 -0.73 5.86 7.42
C LEU A 240 0.44 6.50 8.17
N ALA A 241 1.15 7.45 7.54
CA ALA A 241 2.28 8.10 8.17
C ALA A 241 1.85 9.04 9.31
N LEU A 242 0.72 9.73 9.18
CA LEU A 242 0.14 10.53 10.25
C LEU A 242 -0.20 9.66 11.48
N GLU A 243 -0.87 8.55 11.26
CA GLU A 243 -1.23 7.60 12.29
C GLU A 243 0.00 6.96 12.95
N LEU A 244 1.00 6.58 12.15
CA LEU A 244 2.26 6.04 12.66
C LEU A 244 2.96 7.04 13.57
N LEU A 245 3.10 8.30 13.14
CA LEU A 245 3.78 9.33 13.93
C LEU A 245 2.97 9.70 15.18
N GLU A 246 1.64 9.68 15.13
CA GLU A 246 0.79 9.84 16.32
C GLU A 246 1.02 8.69 17.32
N GLN A 247 1.12 7.44 16.87
CA GLN A 247 1.41 6.28 17.72
C GLN A 247 2.81 6.32 18.35
N LEU A 248 3.75 7.03 17.72
CA LEU A 248 5.10 7.30 18.22
C LEU A 248 5.21 8.64 18.97
N ASP A 249 4.09 9.20 19.42
CA ASP A 249 4.03 10.51 20.08
C ASP A 249 4.78 11.62 19.29
N TRP A 250 4.64 11.58 17.96
CA TRP A 250 5.26 12.50 17.01
C TRP A 250 6.79 12.49 17.00
N GLN A 251 7.41 11.45 17.58
CA GLN A 251 8.85 11.23 17.50
C GLN A 251 9.18 10.42 16.24
N PRO A 252 9.86 11.02 15.23
CA PRO A 252 10.16 10.29 14.01
C PRO A 252 11.10 9.11 14.26
N PRO A 253 10.80 7.90 13.74
CA PRO A 253 11.77 6.81 13.75
C PRO A 253 12.97 7.15 12.86
N ASP A 254 14.04 6.35 12.92
CA ASP A 254 15.19 6.56 12.04
C ASP A 254 14.90 6.05 10.64
N HIS A 255 14.21 4.90 10.54
CA HIS A 255 13.88 4.28 9.26
C HIS A 255 12.42 3.86 9.16
N ILE A 256 11.83 4.05 7.97
CA ILE A 256 10.58 3.43 7.54
C ILE A 256 10.88 2.62 6.29
N ILE A 257 10.56 1.33 6.28
CA ILE A 257 10.82 0.43 5.16
C ILE A 257 9.49 -0.03 4.56
N VAL A 258 9.32 0.16 3.26
CA VAL A 258 8.05 -0.12 2.56
C VAL A 258 8.25 -1.04 1.36
N PRO A 259 7.25 -1.87 1.00
CA PRO A 259 7.26 -2.65 -0.22
C PRO A 259 7.15 -1.77 -1.47
N GLY A 260 7.91 -2.09 -2.52
CA GLY A 260 7.95 -1.39 -3.80
C GLY A 260 7.24 -2.14 -4.93
N GLY A 261 5.93 -1.93 -5.12
CA GLY A 261 5.21 -2.36 -6.33
C GLY A 261 5.01 -1.18 -7.29
N ASN A 262 3.77 -0.66 -7.40
CA ASN A 262 3.46 0.52 -8.23
C ASN A 262 3.93 1.86 -7.62
N LEU A 263 4.60 1.81 -6.46
CA LEU A 263 5.26 2.91 -5.77
C LEU A 263 4.32 4.03 -5.26
N GLY A 264 3.00 3.83 -5.32
CA GLY A 264 2.04 4.79 -4.80
C GLY A 264 2.11 4.93 -3.27
N ASN A 265 2.34 3.82 -2.54
CA ASN A 265 2.38 3.85 -1.07
C ASN A 265 3.62 4.60 -0.56
N SER A 266 4.81 4.32 -1.11
CA SER A 266 6.02 5.08 -0.77
C SER A 266 5.88 6.57 -1.10
N SER A 267 5.25 6.89 -2.24
CA SER A 267 4.95 8.27 -2.65
C SER A 267 4.01 8.97 -1.65
N ALA A 268 2.96 8.29 -1.19
CA ALA A 268 2.00 8.82 -0.23
C ALA A 268 2.63 9.06 1.15
N ILE A 269 3.41 8.09 1.64
CA ILE A 269 4.14 8.22 2.92
C ILE A 269 5.14 9.36 2.83
N GLY A 270 5.96 9.42 1.77
CA GLY A 270 6.93 10.50 1.58
C GLY A 270 6.28 11.88 1.51
N LYS A 271 5.13 11.99 0.81
CA LYS A 271 4.34 13.21 0.79
C LYS A 271 3.89 13.62 2.19
N ALA A 272 3.35 12.69 2.96
CA ALA A 272 2.92 12.97 4.34
C ALA A 272 4.09 13.42 5.23
N LEU A 273 5.24 12.76 5.14
CA LEU A 273 6.44 13.13 5.89
C LEU A 273 6.88 14.57 5.57
N GLY A 274 6.92 14.92 4.26
CA GLY A 274 7.24 16.28 3.83
C GLY A 274 6.22 17.31 4.31
N GLU A 275 4.92 17.02 4.24
CA GLU A 275 3.85 17.89 4.75
C GLU A 275 3.96 18.05 6.27
N MET A 276 4.14 16.97 7.03
CA MET A 276 4.29 17.02 8.50
C MET A 276 5.52 17.80 8.93
N HIS A 277 6.65 17.63 8.26
CA HIS A 277 7.85 18.40 8.53
C HIS A 277 7.66 19.89 8.22
N GLY A 278 7.07 20.20 7.06
CA GLY A 278 6.78 21.58 6.66
C GLY A 278 5.76 22.30 7.57
N LEU A 279 4.85 21.54 8.21
CA LEU A 279 3.89 22.07 9.18
C LEU A 279 4.42 22.06 10.64
N GLY A 280 5.64 21.64 10.88
CA GLY A 280 6.21 21.54 12.24
C GLY A 280 5.61 20.44 13.14
N LEU A 281 4.92 19.46 12.53
CA LEU A 281 4.38 18.32 13.26
C LEU A 281 5.48 17.35 13.69
N ILE A 282 6.56 17.27 12.92
CA ILE A 282 7.77 16.49 13.23
C ILE A 282 9.02 17.32 13.03
N SER A 283 10.07 17.03 13.80
CA SER A 283 11.33 17.80 13.82
C SER A 283 12.33 17.39 12.73
N ARG A 284 12.22 16.16 12.20
CA ARG A 284 13.10 15.62 11.15
C ARG A 284 12.35 14.62 10.26
N LEU A 285 12.89 14.38 9.07
CA LEU A 285 12.39 13.32 8.19
C LEU A 285 13.04 11.98 8.55
N PRO A 286 12.26 10.90 8.76
CA PRO A 286 12.82 9.54 8.77
C PRO A 286 13.33 9.17 7.38
N LYS A 287 14.36 8.30 7.31
CA LYS A 287 14.77 7.69 6.05
C LYS A 287 13.68 6.72 5.56
N LEU A 288 13.12 6.96 4.37
CA LEU A 288 12.11 6.08 3.77
C LEU A 288 12.75 5.19 2.71
N SER A 289 12.89 3.90 3.00
CA SER A 289 13.50 2.94 2.07
C SER A 289 12.45 2.07 1.38
N VAL A 290 12.68 1.77 0.10
CA VAL A 290 11.78 0.98 -0.75
C VAL A 290 12.43 -0.34 -1.10
N ILE A 291 11.73 -1.45 -0.84
CA ILE A 291 12.23 -2.81 -1.14
C ILE A 291 11.38 -3.45 -2.23
N GLN A 292 12.04 -3.97 -3.26
CA GLN A 292 11.41 -4.68 -4.37
C GLN A 292 11.79 -6.17 -4.38
N ALA A 293 10.94 -7.01 -4.97
CA ALA A 293 11.36 -8.36 -5.34
C ALA A 293 12.35 -8.28 -6.51
N GLU A 294 13.37 -9.14 -6.52
CA GLU A 294 14.42 -9.15 -7.56
C GLU A 294 13.85 -9.31 -8.97
N GLY A 295 12.83 -10.17 -9.14
CA GLY A 295 12.14 -10.33 -10.42
C GLY A 295 11.17 -9.20 -10.78
N ALA A 296 11.02 -8.14 -9.94
CA ALA A 296 10.15 -6.99 -10.18
C ALA A 296 10.82 -5.69 -9.72
N ASN A 297 12.08 -5.50 -10.04
CA ASN A 297 13.03 -4.51 -9.48
C ASN A 297 13.17 -3.23 -10.31
N ALA A 298 12.13 -2.81 -11.01
CA ALA A 298 12.19 -1.66 -11.93
C ALA A 298 12.77 -0.38 -11.31
N LEU A 299 12.43 -0.05 -10.04
CA LEU A 299 12.96 1.13 -9.36
C LEU A 299 14.45 0.97 -9.02
N VAL A 300 14.86 -0.19 -8.53
CA VAL A 300 16.28 -0.48 -8.25
C VAL A 300 17.12 -0.28 -9.52
N ARG A 301 16.68 -0.85 -10.66
CA ARG A 301 17.35 -0.67 -11.93
C ARG A 301 17.33 0.76 -12.43
N THR A 302 16.20 1.45 -12.27
CA THR A 302 16.06 2.88 -12.61
C THR A 302 17.09 3.73 -11.89
N LEU A 303 17.33 3.47 -10.59
CA LEU A 303 18.33 4.21 -9.81
C LEU A 303 19.75 3.83 -10.18
N ARG A 304 20.05 2.53 -10.30
CA ARG A 304 21.42 2.03 -10.56
C ARG A 304 21.89 2.27 -12.00
N GLU A 305 21.01 2.06 -12.99
CA GLU A 305 21.40 2.10 -14.42
C GLU A 305 21.09 3.45 -15.08
N ALA A 306 20.13 4.21 -14.55
CA ALA A 306 19.71 5.48 -15.16
C ALA A 306 19.76 6.68 -14.19
N GLY A 307 20.34 6.51 -12.98
CA GLY A 307 20.48 7.58 -11.99
C GLY A 307 19.14 8.24 -11.62
N GLY A 308 18.02 7.49 -11.66
CA GLY A 308 16.70 8.01 -11.37
C GLY A 308 16.07 8.88 -12.48
N LYS A 309 16.75 9.07 -13.63
CA LYS A 309 16.31 10.02 -14.68
C LYS A 309 15.32 9.41 -15.67
N ARG A 310 15.39 8.11 -15.90
CA ARG A 310 14.56 7.39 -16.87
C ARG A 310 14.16 6.03 -16.29
N LEU A 311 12.87 5.69 -16.39
CA LEU A 311 12.40 4.38 -15.96
C LEU A 311 13.04 3.25 -16.76
N ILE A 312 13.55 2.27 -16.04
CA ILE A 312 13.94 0.97 -16.58
C ILE A 312 12.82 -0.01 -16.26
N SER A 313 11.98 -0.28 -17.24
CA SER A 313 10.90 -1.28 -17.10
C SER A 313 11.47 -2.69 -17.14
N VAL A 314 10.83 -3.63 -16.44
CA VAL A 314 11.19 -5.04 -16.42
C VAL A 314 9.96 -5.91 -16.69
N GLN A 315 10.17 -7.12 -17.21
CA GLN A 315 9.13 -8.13 -17.21
C GLN A 315 9.03 -8.70 -15.79
N ALA A 316 7.98 -8.30 -15.08
CA ALA A 316 7.87 -8.62 -13.66
C ALA A 316 7.49 -10.08 -13.44
N GLU A 317 8.33 -10.79 -12.68
CA GLU A 317 8.08 -12.16 -12.25
C GLU A 317 8.46 -12.31 -10.78
N THR A 318 7.47 -12.52 -9.92
CA THR A 318 7.65 -12.79 -8.49
C THR A 318 6.42 -13.49 -7.93
N ARG A 319 6.62 -14.32 -6.92
CA ARG A 319 5.56 -14.95 -6.13
C ARG A 319 4.89 -13.97 -5.17
N ALA A 320 5.56 -12.89 -4.81
CA ALA A 320 5.00 -11.77 -4.05
C ALA A 320 4.06 -10.92 -4.95
N THR A 321 2.92 -11.48 -5.31
CA THR A 321 2.05 -11.00 -6.39
C THR A 321 1.61 -9.54 -6.27
N ALA A 322 1.44 -8.99 -5.06
CA ALA A 322 1.02 -7.60 -4.85
C ALA A 322 2.10 -6.57 -5.24
N VAL A 323 3.38 -6.99 -5.38
CA VAL A 323 4.50 -6.16 -5.87
C VAL A 323 4.99 -6.59 -7.26
N ARG A 324 4.30 -7.50 -7.96
CA ARG A 324 4.63 -7.95 -9.31
C ARG A 324 4.30 -6.88 -10.35
N ILE A 325 5.09 -5.81 -10.36
CA ILE A 325 4.91 -4.63 -11.23
C ILE A 325 6.23 -4.32 -11.93
N GLY A 326 6.23 -4.39 -13.26
CA GLY A 326 7.41 -4.13 -14.08
C GLY A 326 7.51 -2.70 -14.60
N ASN A 327 6.39 -1.97 -14.62
CA ASN A 327 6.30 -0.59 -15.11
C ASN A 327 5.56 0.28 -14.07
N PRO A 328 6.21 0.63 -12.95
CA PRO A 328 5.55 1.34 -11.85
C PRO A 328 5.20 2.79 -12.23
N ALA A 329 3.91 3.14 -12.17
CA ALA A 329 3.42 4.47 -12.58
C ALA A 329 4.01 5.61 -11.73
N SER A 330 4.22 5.39 -10.43
CA SER A 330 4.66 6.43 -9.48
C SER A 330 6.19 6.50 -9.29
N TRP A 331 6.99 5.99 -10.24
CA TRP A 331 8.44 5.89 -10.08
C TRP A 331 9.13 7.25 -9.85
N LYS A 332 8.72 8.31 -10.56
CA LYS A 332 9.28 9.67 -10.36
C LYS A 332 9.04 10.18 -8.94
N LYS A 333 7.81 9.97 -8.43
CA LYS A 333 7.47 10.34 -7.05
C LYS A 333 8.32 9.56 -6.04
N ALA A 334 8.55 8.27 -6.29
CA ALA A 334 9.38 7.45 -5.41
C ALA A 334 10.85 7.88 -5.44
N VAL A 335 11.41 8.23 -6.59
CA VAL A 335 12.77 8.78 -6.70
C VAL A 335 12.88 10.06 -5.87
N ASN A 336 11.96 11.02 -6.07
CA ASN A 336 11.96 12.27 -5.31
C ASN A 336 11.86 12.04 -3.79
N VAL A 337 11.07 11.05 -3.36
CA VAL A 337 10.93 10.70 -1.93
C VAL A 337 12.22 10.10 -1.38
N LEU A 338 12.87 9.18 -2.11
CA LEU A 338 14.15 8.60 -1.70
C LEU A 338 15.23 9.68 -1.54
N GLU A 339 15.30 10.61 -2.49
CA GLU A 339 16.22 11.75 -2.42
C GLU A 339 15.92 12.67 -1.21
N ALA A 340 14.66 13.09 -1.05
CA ALA A 340 14.26 13.99 0.02
C ALA A 340 14.44 13.40 1.42
N THR A 341 14.32 12.08 1.58
CA THR A 341 14.44 11.39 2.88
C THR A 341 15.79 10.70 3.08
N SER A 342 16.70 10.82 2.12
CA SER A 342 17.97 10.07 2.11
C SER A 342 17.76 8.55 2.31
N GLY A 343 16.70 8.02 1.72
CA GLY A 343 16.31 6.61 1.79
C GLY A 343 17.07 5.74 0.81
N ALA A 344 16.97 4.43 0.97
CA ALA A 344 17.57 3.43 0.09
C ALA A 344 16.52 2.71 -0.76
N CYS A 345 16.95 2.18 -1.90
CA CYS A 345 16.17 1.24 -2.68
C CYS A 345 16.96 -0.06 -2.88
N GLU A 346 16.37 -1.19 -2.47
CA GLU A 346 17.05 -2.48 -2.52
C GLU A 346 16.10 -3.57 -3.04
N GLN A 347 16.66 -4.70 -3.49
CA GLN A 347 15.92 -5.86 -3.96
C GLN A 347 16.21 -7.10 -3.13
N VAL A 348 15.24 -8.01 -3.08
CA VAL A 348 15.32 -9.26 -2.31
C VAL A 348 14.86 -10.44 -3.17
N THR A 349 15.47 -11.63 -2.95
CA THR A 349 15.14 -12.85 -3.66
C THR A 349 13.85 -13.49 -3.13
N GLU A 350 13.27 -14.40 -3.90
CA GLU A 350 12.07 -15.15 -3.50
C GLU A 350 12.28 -15.94 -2.19
N ILE A 351 13.47 -16.50 -2.00
CA ILE A 351 13.82 -17.24 -0.78
C ILE A 351 13.94 -16.30 0.42
N GLU A 352 14.53 -15.11 0.25
CA GLU A 352 14.60 -14.11 1.32
C GLU A 352 13.21 -13.62 1.72
N ILE A 353 12.29 -13.47 0.75
CA ILE A 353 10.89 -13.11 1.01
C ILE A 353 10.19 -14.21 1.81
N ALA A 354 10.34 -15.48 1.40
CA ALA A 354 9.71 -16.62 2.06
C ALA A 354 10.21 -16.79 3.50
N GLN A 355 11.51 -16.66 3.73
CA GLN A 355 12.09 -16.68 5.06
C GLN A 355 11.58 -15.54 5.94
N ALA A 356 11.63 -14.31 5.45
CA ALA A 356 11.16 -13.14 6.18
C ALA A 356 9.66 -13.24 6.52
N LYS A 357 8.83 -13.80 5.60
CA LYS A 357 7.41 -14.05 5.87
C LYS A 357 7.21 -15.04 7.01
N ALA A 358 7.99 -16.12 7.05
CA ALA A 358 7.92 -17.10 8.12
C ALA A 358 8.37 -16.52 9.47
N GLU A 359 9.42 -15.70 9.48
CA GLU A 359 9.91 -15.01 10.68
C GLU A 359 8.89 -14.02 11.24
N ILE A 360 8.23 -13.23 10.38
CA ILE A 360 7.11 -12.35 10.79
C ILE A 360 5.94 -13.20 11.30
N GLY A 361 5.66 -14.34 10.66
CA GLY A 361 4.63 -15.27 11.09
C GLY A 361 4.88 -15.83 12.50
N ALA A 362 6.13 -16.06 12.86
CA ALA A 362 6.52 -16.53 14.19
C ALA A 362 6.27 -15.50 15.31
N GLU A 363 6.10 -14.22 14.97
CA GLU A 363 5.64 -13.18 15.93
C GLU A 363 4.14 -13.30 16.28
N GLY A 364 3.39 -14.23 15.63
CA GLY A 364 1.94 -14.28 15.71
C GLY A 364 1.23 -13.26 14.82
N ILE A 365 1.97 -12.57 13.96
CA ILE A 365 1.49 -11.53 13.05
C ILE A 365 1.60 -12.07 11.62
N GLY A 366 0.46 -12.24 10.93
CA GLY A 366 0.45 -12.76 9.57
C GLY A 366 0.41 -11.63 8.53
N CYS A 367 1.23 -11.74 7.48
CA CYS A 367 1.22 -10.79 6.38
C CYS A 367 1.31 -11.49 5.00
N GLU A 368 0.90 -10.78 3.94
CA GLU A 368 1.11 -11.23 2.56
C GLU A 368 2.61 -11.25 2.21
N PRO A 369 3.06 -12.06 1.22
CA PRO A 369 4.48 -12.14 0.82
C PRO A 369 5.08 -10.78 0.44
N ALA A 370 4.29 -9.93 -0.23
CA ALA A 370 4.72 -8.59 -0.61
C ALA A 370 5.10 -7.71 0.59
N SER A 371 4.47 -7.91 1.75
CA SER A 371 4.81 -7.19 2.98
C SER A 371 6.15 -7.65 3.56
N ALA A 372 6.44 -8.94 3.46
CA ALA A 372 7.65 -9.54 4.02
C ALA A 372 8.95 -9.07 3.35
N VAL A 373 8.88 -8.49 2.14
CA VAL A 373 10.05 -7.89 1.49
C VAL A 373 10.73 -6.85 2.41
N THR A 374 9.97 -6.21 3.31
CA THR A 374 10.49 -5.18 4.22
C THR A 374 11.49 -5.75 5.22
N LEU A 375 11.21 -6.89 5.85
CA LEU A 375 12.15 -7.55 6.77
C LEU A 375 13.35 -8.12 6.01
N ALA A 376 13.12 -8.73 4.84
CA ALA A 376 14.20 -9.20 3.99
C ALA A 376 15.13 -8.05 3.56
N GLY A 377 14.56 -6.90 3.19
CA GLY A 377 15.28 -5.69 2.86
C GLY A 377 16.03 -5.10 4.03
N LEU A 378 15.44 -5.06 5.23
CA LEU A 378 16.12 -4.64 6.45
C LEU A 378 17.42 -5.43 6.67
N LYS A 379 17.37 -6.77 6.54
CA LYS A 379 18.56 -7.61 6.68
C LYS A 379 19.67 -7.26 5.68
N LYS A 380 19.32 -6.89 4.45
CA LYS A 380 20.29 -6.41 3.44
C LYS A 380 20.86 -5.04 3.80
N LEU A 381 20.00 -4.11 4.19
CA LEU A 381 20.41 -2.75 4.57
C LEU A 381 21.33 -2.75 5.81
N LEU A 382 21.12 -3.67 6.74
CA LEU A 382 22.03 -3.89 7.89
C LEU A 382 23.39 -4.41 7.42
N LYS A 383 23.43 -5.42 6.54
CA LYS A 383 24.68 -5.95 5.98
C LYS A 383 25.49 -4.90 5.22
N GLN A 384 24.80 -3.93 4.62
CA GLN A 384 25.42 -2.80 3.90
C GLN A 384 25.83 -1.65 4.82
N GLY A 385 25.50 -1.71 6.12
CA GLY A 385 25.75 -0.63 7.08
C GLY A 385 24.90 0.62 6.87
N PHE A 386 23.84 0.53 6.03
CA PHE A 386 22.90 1.64 5.81
C PHE A 386 21.95 1.83 6.98
N VAL A 387 21.49 0.74 7.59
CA VAL A 387 20.78 0.71 8.87
C VAL A 387 21.73 0.23 9.93
N LYS A 388 21.76 0.90 11.09
CA LYS A 388 22.57 0.51 12.22
C LYS A 388 21.71 -0.16 13.29
N PRO A 389 22.28 -1.10 14.09
CA PRO A 389 21.51 -1.81 15.12
C PRO A 389 20.80 -0.91 16.14
N GLU A 390 21.42 0.21 16.50
CA GLU A 390 20.88 1.18 17.47
C GLU A 390 19.74 2.05 16.93
N GLU A 391 19.48 2.05 15.61
CA GLU A 391 18.43 2.85 14.98
C GLU A 391 17.06 2.21 15.15
N SER A 392 16.01 3.03 15.17
CA SER A 392 14.61 2.58 15.23
C SER A 392 14.08 2.33 13.82
N VAL A 393 13.46 1.16 13.61
CA VAL A 393 13.00 0.73 12.29
C VAL A 393 11.53 0.35 12.31
N ILE A 394 10.78 0.89 11.37
CA ILE A 394 9.38 0.54 11.14
C ILE A 394 9.27 -0.22 9.82
N LEU A 395 8.75 -1.45 9.87
CA LEU A 395 8.37 -2.23 8.71
C LEU A 395 6.89 -1.98 8.38
N VAL A 396 6.56 -1.57 7.16
CA VAL A 396 5.16 -1.39 6.75
C VAL A 396 4.64 -2.69 6.14
N LEU A 397 3.78 -3.39 6.88
CA LEU A 397 3.12 -4.61 6.41
C LEU A 397 1.80 -4.23 5.72
N THR A 398 1.77 -4.36 4.40
CA THR A 398 0.76 -3.76 3.53
C THR A 398 -0.52 -4.58 3.36
N GLY A 399 -0.46 -5.90 3.56
CA GLY A 399 -1.59 -6.79 3.39
C GLY A 399 -1.63 -7.94 4.38
N ASN A 400 -2.84 -8.46 4.58
CA ASN A 400 -3.14 -9.57 5.49
C ASN A 400 -2.58 -10.91 4.97
N LEU A 401 -2.31 -11.83 5.87
CA LEU A 401 -1.93 -13.21 5.60
C LEU A 401 -2.86 -13.91 4.58
N LEU A 402 -4.16 -13.68 4.71
CA LEU A 402 -5.19 -14.34 3.90
C LEU A 402 -5.29 -13.79 2.46
N LYS A 403 -4.50 -12.77 2.10
CA LYS A 403 -4.47 -12.23 0.74
C LYS A 403 -3.75 -13.12 -0.27
N ASP A 404 -2.86 -13.98 0.20
CA ASP A 404 -2.13 -14.93 -0.66
C ASP A 404 -1.99 -16.30 0.04
N PRO A 405 -3.10 -17.04 0.26
CA PRO A 405 -3.08 -18.32 0.98
C PRO A 405 -2.27 -19.40 0.24
N ASP A 406 -2.26 -19.37 -1.10
CA ASP A 406 -1.53 -20.34 -1.91
C ASP A 406 -0.02 -20.31 -1.63
N PHE A 407 0.54 -19.11 -1.44
CA PHE A 407 1.94 -18.96 -1.03
C PHE A 407 2.19 -19.61 0.32
N THR A 408 1.34 -19.34 1.31
CA THR A 408 1.49 -19.88 2.67
C THR A 408 1.38 -21.40 2.69
N LEU A 409 0.37 -21.95 2.00
CA LEU A 409 0.16 -23.39 1.92
C LEU A 409 1.33 -24.08 1.21
N GLY A 410 1.76 -23.56 0.06
CA GLY A 410 2.89 -24.12 -0.69
C GLY A 410 4.20 -24.03 0.10
N PHE A 411 4.41 -22.98 0.89
CA PHE A 411 5.56 -22.85 1.76
C PHE A 411 5.61 -23.98 2.80
N HIS A 412 4.53 -24.18 3.56
CA HIS A 412 4.48 -25.17 4.64
C HIS A 412 4.46 -26.61 4.12
N ARG A 413 3.90 -26.86 2.92
CA ARG A 413 3.96 -28.18 2.25
C ARG A 413 5.33 -28.49 1.65
N GLY A 414 6.19 -27.48 1.48
CA GLY A 414 7.51 -27.66 0.84
C GLY A 414 7.47 -27.69 -0.69
N ASP A 415 6.34 -27.34 -1.31
CA ASP A 415 6.17 -27.37 -2.77
C ASP A 415 6.18 -25.98 -3.45
N LEU A 416 6.27 -24.92 -2.65
CA LEU A 416 6.27 -23.54 -3.16
C LEU A 416 7.32 -23.29 -4.27
N PHE A 417 8.50 -23.89 -4.16
CA PHE A 417 9.62 -23.71 -5.09
C PHE A 417 9.88 -24.94 -5.97
N ARG A 418 9.03 -25.98 -5.93
CA ARG A 418 9.21 -27.20 -6.71
C ARG A 418 9.24 -26.90 -8.21
N GLY A 419 10.22 -27.45 -8.92
CA GLY A 419 10.41 -27.26 -10.36
C GLY A 419 10.90 -25.87 -10.74
N THR A 420 11.43 -25.08 -9.81
CA THR A 420 11.98 -23.74 -10.08
C THR A 420 13.49 -23.69 -9.80
N PRO A 421 14.21 -22.66 -10.31
CA PRO A 421 15.63 -22.49 -9.99
C PRO A 421 15.93 -22.36 -8.48
N ASP A 422 14.95 -21.95 -7.69
CA ASP A 422 15.08 -21.76 -6.25
C ASP A 422 14.86 -23.05 -5.43
N GLU A 423 14.53 -24.18 -6.07
CA GLU A 423 14.16 -25.42 -5.37
C GLU A 423 15.29 -25.91 -4.44
N SER A 424 16.52 -25.98 -4.91
CA SER A 424 17.66 -26.40 -4.09
C SER A 424 17.95 -25.43 -2.93
N ALA A 425 17.84 -24.14 -3.16
CA ALA A 425 18.03 -23.13 -2.15
C ALA A 425 16.91 -23.11 -1.09
N SER A 426 15.73 -23.68 -1.42
CA SER A 426 14.57 -23.69 -0.52
C SER A 426 14.74 -24.64 0.67
N ALA A 427 15.69 -25.57 0.65
CA ALA A 427 15.98 -26.46 1.79
C ALA A 427 16.35 -25.70 3.07
N ARG A 428 16.97 -24.53 2.95
CA ARG A 428 17.27 -23.67 4.12
C ARG A 428 16.04 -23.11 4.84
N LEU A 429 14.86 -23.24 4.23
CA LEU A 429 13.59 -22.84 4.81
C LEU A 429 12.93 -23.92 5.66
N ASP A 430 13.45 -25.15 5.65
CA ASP A 430 12.86 -26.29 6.37
C ASP A 430 12.64 -26.03 7.87
N PRO A 431 13.54 -25.35 8.60
CA PRO A 431 13.31 -25.04 10.01
C PRO A 431 12.07 -24.19 10.29
N TRP A 432 11.58 -23.46 9.26
CA TRP A 432 10.42 -22.60 9.36
C TRP A 432 9.12 -23.25 8.85
N ARG A 433 9.21 -24.42 8.21
CA ARG A 433 8.03 -25.13 7.68
C ARG A 433 7.29 -25.83 8.82
N ARG A 434 5.97 -25.86 8.71
CA ARG A 434 5.07 -26.53 9.67
C ARG A 434 4.00 -27.27 8.88
N PRO A 435 4.37 -28.38 8.18
CA PRO A 435 3.38 -29.20 7.47
C PRO A 435 2.47 -29.89 8.49
N PRO A 436 1.20 -30.16 8.13
CA PRO A 436 0.34 -31.00 8.94
C PRO A 436 0.94 -32.41 9.15
N ILE A 437 0.88 -32.90 10.37
CA ILE A 437 1.32 -34.25 10.72
C ILE A 437 0.11 -35.18 10.71
N VAL A 438 0.16 -36.26 9.95
CA VAL A 438 -0.90 -37.26 9.92
C VAL A 438 -0.56 -38.33 10.97
N LEU A 439 -1.48 -38.58 11.89
CA LEU A 439 -1.34 -39.51 13.01
C LEU A 439 -2.52 -40.48 13.06
N ASP A 440 -2.29 -41.64 13.64
CA ASP A 440 -3.40 -42.48 14.09
C ASP A 440 -4.17 -41.79 15.21
N ALA A 441 -5.49 -41.95 15.25
CA ALA A 441 -6.37 -41.31 16.21
C ALA A 441 -6.23 -41.94 17.63
N THR A 442 -5.02 -41.85 18.17
CA THR A 442 -4.70 -42.38 19.53
C THR A 442 -4.06 -41.28 20.38
N LEU A 443 -4.35 -41.29 21.66
CA LEU A 443 -3.79 -40.31 22.61
C LEU A 443 -2.25 -40.39 22.63
N ASP A 444 -1.71 -41.61 22.62
CA ASP A 444 -0.26 -41.84 22.66
C ASP A 444 0.46 -41.27 21.43
N ALA A 445 -0.15 -41.31 20.25
CA ALA A 445 0.42 -40.72 19.04
C ALA A 445 0.52 -39.18 19.18
N VAL A 446 -0.52 -38.57 19.73
CA VAL A 446 -0.53 -37.11 19.98
C VAL A 446 0.50 -36.72 21.05
N ILE A 447 0.58 -37.45 22.17
CA ILE A 447 1.56 -37.20 23.25
C ILE A 447 2.99 -37.26 22.70
N ARG A 448 3.35 -38.35 21.96
CA ARG A 448 4.68 -38.49 21.36
C ARG A 448 5.02 -37.29 20.43
N THR A 449 4.04 -36.79 19.70
CA THR A 449 4.25 -35.63 18.82
C THR A 449 4.56 -34.36 19.61
N LEU A 450 3.87 -34.12 20.74
CA LEU A 450 4.16 -33.00 21.64
C LEU A 450 5.59 -33.10 22.21
N GLU A 451 5.98 -34.26 22.71
CA GLU A 451 7.33 -34.55 23.26
C GLU A 451 8.44 -34.33 22.23
N GLN A 452 8.18 -34.66 20.95
CA GLN A 452 9.11 -34.38 19.83
C GLN A 452 9.21 -32.88 19.52
N ALA A 453 8.08 -32.17 19.53
CA ALA A 453 8.04 -30.75 19.25
C ALA A 453 8.74 -29.91 20.35
N GLU A 454 8.75 -30.37 21.61
CA GLU A 454 9.47 -29.69 22.71
C GLU A 454 11.00 -29.84 22.59
N LYS A 455 11.49 -30.87 21.88
CA LYS A 455 12.93 -31.11 21.69
C LYS A 455 13.50 -30.47 20.45
N SER A 456 12.64 -29.93 19.57
CA SER A 456 13.01 -29.25 18.29
C SER A 456 13.03 -27.74 18.46
#